data_87d76ebde56f56aab0bb8ed3611f098e
#
_entry.id   87d76ebde56f56aab0bb8ed3611f098e
#
_cell.length_a   1.000
_cell.length_b   1.000
_cell.length_c   1.000
_cell.angle_alpha   90.00
_cell.angle_beta   90.00
_cell.angle_gamma   90.00
#
_symmetry.space_group_name_H-M   'P 1'
#
loop_
_entity.id
_entity.type
_entity.pdbx_description
1 polymer ?
#
loop_
_entity_poly.entity_id
_entity_poly.type
_entity_poly.pdbx_seq_one_letter_code
_entity_poly.pdbx_strand_id
1 'polypeptide(L)'
;MSKKKHITSVGGQALIEGVMMQGPKGVATAVRKPDKSICVEYHDVKHLKDKNKIFGLPIIRGIVAFIESMILGYKLLMYSAEVSGMEDIEDVEMNKFEKWITDKLGDKFMDIIMAFASILGFALAFVIFFFLPVFIFNKLNALCNMSLTAWQGTIEGCMKIVIFVIYMLLVSQMNDIKRLFKYHGAEHKSIACYENGEDLTVENVKKCSRFHPRCGTSFMFVMLILSIVVVTLLSLVVPSELKQNTIAWMLIKLPLIPIIMGLGYEFIKYAGKHNNLFVKIVSAPGLWMQRITTKEPDDDIIEVGIESLKAVITDNIEDDEIKQ
;
A
#
# COMPACT_ATOMS: atom_id res chain seq x y z
N MET A 1 22.24 -17.96 24.64
CA MET A 1 22.81 -17.63 23.32
C MET A 1 21.79 -16.73 22.60
N SER A 2 22.14 -15.48 22.26
CA SER A 2 21.26 -14.63 21.43
C SER A 2 21.11 -15.32 20.07
N LYS A 3 19.90 -15.77 19.72
CA LYS A 3 19.61 -16.30 18.38
C LYS A 3 19.94 -15.20 17.39
N LYS A 4 20.70 -15.52 16.35
CA LYS A 4 21.07 -14.56 15.30
C LYS A 4 19.78 -14.06 14.65
N LYS A 5 19.55 -12.77 14.64
CA LYS A 5 18.35 -12.17 14.05
C LYS A 5 18.34 -12.48 12.55
N HIS A 6 17.36 -13.23 12.10
CA HIS A 6 17.14 -13.55 10.70
C HIS A 6 16.41 -12.38 10.02
N ILE A 7 16.77 -12.02 8.80
CA ILE A 7 16.07 -11.00 8.01
C ILE A 7 15.44 -11.71 6.82
N THR A 8 14.13 -11.93 6.89
CA THR A 8 13.40 -12.66 5.86
C THR A 8 13.06 -11.78 4.65
N SER A 9 12.95 -12.40 3.46
CA SER A 9 12.39 -11.80 2.26
C SER A 9 10.86 -11.87 2.22
N VAL A 10 10.23 -12.50 3.20
CA VAL A 10 8.77 -12.59 3.30
C VAL A 10 8.17 -11.22 3.50
N GLY A 11 7.12 -10.93 2.78
CA GLY A 11 6.30 -9.74 2.90
C GLY A 11 4.84 -10.10 2.72
N GLY A 12 3.93 -9.19 3.07
CA GLY A 12 2.51 -9.47 2.99
C GLY A 12 1.66 -8.24 2.72
N GLN A 13 0.37 -8.46 2.78
CA GLN A 13 -0.67 -7.45 2.66
C GLN A 13 -1.87 -7.86 3.51
N ALA A 14 -2.40 -6.92 4.28
CA ALA A 14 -3.68 -7.11 4.95
C ALA A 14 -4.82 -7.18 3.92
N LEU A 15 -5.74 -8.10 4.15
CA LEU A 15 -6.94 -8.33 3.35
C LEU A 15 -8.18 -8.20 4.24
N ILE A 16 -9.37 -8.28 3.65
CA ILE A 16 -10.63 -8.34 4.38
C ILE A 16 -10.67 -9.67 5.14
N GLU A 17 -10.77 -9.60 6.46
CA GLU A 17 -10.76 -10.78 7.36
C GLU A 17 -9.57 -11.73 7.13
N GLY A 18 -8.45 -11.21 6.57
CA GLY A 18 -7.35 -12.06 6.14
C GLY A 18 -6.01 -11.36 6.01
N VAL A 19 -5.01 -12.19 5.71
CA VAL A 19 -3.64 -11.77 5.39
C VAL A 19 -3.15 -12.55 4.17
N MET A 20 -2.56 -11.85 3.21
CA MET A 20 -1.75 -12.45 2.16
C MET A 20 -0.28 -12.38 2.59
N MET A 21 0.45 -13.45 2.38
CA MET A 21 1.91 -13.50 2.51
C MET A 21 2.52 -13.98 1.20
N GLN A 22 3.71 -13.45 0.90
CA GLN A 22 4.56 -13.89 -0.19
C GLN A 22 5.91 -14.31 0.38
N GLY A 23 6.36 -15.51 0.04
CA GLY A 23 7.61 -16.08 0.53
C GLY A 23 8.19 -17.11 -0.43
N PRO A 24 9.13 -17.96 0.02
CA PRO A 24 9.79 -18.98 -0.81
C PRO A 24 8.86 -19.96 -1.51
N LYS A 25 7.77 -20.36 -0.84
CA LYS A 25 6.76 -21.26 -1.43
C LYS A 25 5.77 -20.57 -2.38
N GLY A 26 5.89 -19.26 -2.60
CA GLY A 26 5.00 -18.49 -3.45
C GLY A 26 4.11 -17.54 -2.67
N VAL A 27 2.89 -17.34 -3.14
CA VAL A 27 1.88 -16.46 -2.52
C VAL A 27 0.77 -17.29 -1.92
N ALA A 28 0.41 -17.03 -0.67
CA ALA A 28 -0.74 -17.64 -0.02
C ALA A 28 -1.59 -16.59 0.70
N THR A 29 -2.88 -16.84 0.77
CA THR A 29 -3.82 -16.08 1.60
C THR A 29 -4.35 -16.95 2.71
N ALA A 30 -4.53 -16.38 3.90
CA ALA A 30 -5.31 -16.96 4.97
C ALA A 30 -6.46 -16.00 5.27
N VAL A 31 -7.68 -16.47 5.22
CA VAL A 31 -8.91 -15.66 5.40
C VAL A 31 -9.82 -16.36 6.41
N ARG A 32 -10.36 -15.61 7.36
CA ARG A 32 -11.33 -16.11 8.31
C ARG A 32 -12.73 -16.12 7.70
N LYS A 33 -13.35 -17.30 7.69
CA LYS A 33 -14.71 -17.50 7.20
C LYS A 33 -15.76 -17.11 8.27
N PRO A 34 -17.06 -16.98 7.87
CA PRO A 34 -18.14 -16.71 8.81
C PRO A 34 -18.31 -17.79 9.90
N ASP A 35 -17.99 -19.05 9.59
CA ASP A 35 -17.98 -20.18 10.53
C ASP A 35 -16.79 -20.17 11.50
N LYS A 36 -15.94 -19.12 11.45
CA LYS A 36 -14.70 -18.92 12.21
C LYS A 36 -13.53 -19.84 11.82
N SER A 37 -13.68 -20.72 10.84
CA SER A 37 -12.56 -21.48 10.29
C SER A 37 -11.63 -20.57 9.49
N ILE A 38 -10.36 -20.97 9.35
CA ILE A 38 -9.37 -20.25 8.52
C ILE A 38 -9.21 -21.01 7.21
N CYS A 39 -9.49 -20.32 6.10
CA CYS A 39 -9.24 -20.81 4.75
C CYS A 39 -7.85 -20.38 4.31
N VAL A 40 -6.98 -21.35 3.98
CA VAL A 40 -5.65 -21.06 3.41
C VAL A 40 -5.64 -21.49 1.96
N GLU A 41 -5.28 -20.56 1.05
CA GLU A 41 -5.22 -20.82 -0.39
C GLU A 41 -3.92 -20.32 -0.98
N TYR A 42 -3.33 -21.12 -1.89
CA TYR A 42 -2.12 -20.80 -2.63
C TYR A 42 -2.48 -20.20 -4.00
N HIS A 43 -1.75 -19.15 -4.39
CA HIS A 43 -1.98 -18.45 -5.65
C HIS A 43 -0.75 -18.56 -6.57
N ASP A 44 -0.97 -19.05 -7.80
CA ASP A 44 0.08 -19.07 -8.83
C ASP A 44 0.26 -17.67 -9.42
N VAL A 45 1.37 -17.02 -9.08
CA VAL A 45 1.70 -15.67 -9.53
C VAL A 45 2.82 -15.72 -10.56
N LYS A 46 2.48 -15.36 -11.82
CA LYS A 46 3.45 -15.27 -12.92
C LYS A 46 3.94 -13.83 -13.06
N HIS A 47 5.24 -13.63 -12.99
CA HIS A 47 5.82 -12.30 -13.13
C HIS A 47 6.08 -11.95 -14.61
N LEU A 48 5.74 -10.71 -15.00
CA LEU A 48 5.97 -10.20 -16.36
C LEU A 48 7.46 -10.11 -16.71
N LYS A 49 8.34 -9.91 -15.70
CA LYS A 49 9.80 -9.95 -15.90
C LYS A 49 10.30 -11.26 -16.49
N ASP A 50 9.58 -12.37 -16.25
CA ASP A 50 9.95 -13.69 -16.76
C ASP A 50 9.60 -13.84 -18.26
N LYS A 51 8.71 -12.98 -18.78
CA LYS A 51 8.30 -12.98 -20.18
C LYS A 51 9.21 -12.13 -21.07
N ASN A 52 9.77 -11.04 -20.55
CA ASN A 52 10.62 -10.14 -21.35
C ASN A 52 11.70 -9.49 -20.49
N LYS A 53 12.96 -9.58 -20.93
CA LYS A 53 14.13 -9.00 -20.25
C LYS A 53 14.06 -7.47 -20.06
N ILE A 54 13.32 -6.76 -20.91
CA ILE A 54 13.11 -5.30 -20.80
C ILE A 54 12.44 -4.95 -19.47
N PHE A 55 11.51 -5.78 -19.00
CA PHE A 55 10.82 -5.58 -17.71
C PHE A 55 11.72 -5.80 -16.48
N GLY A 56 12.93 -6.31 -16.68
CA GLY A 56 13.96 -6.45 -15.65
C GLY A 56 14.93 -5.25 -15.54
N LEU A 57 14.86 -4.28 -16.48
CA LEU A 57 15.74 -3.11 -16.45
C LEU A 57 15.46 -2.19 -15.26
N PRO A 58 16.48 -1.52 -14.68
CA PRO A 58 16.28 -0.53 -13.63
C PRO A 58 15.18 0.47 -13.99
N ILE A 59 14.42 0.94 -12.99
CA ILE A 59 13.25 1.81 -13.13
C ILE A 59 12.05 1.06 -13.75
N ILE A 60 12.19 0.45 -14.95
CA ILE A 60 11.11 -0.29 -15.62
C ILE A 60 10.61 -1.44 -14.74
N ARG A 61 11.53 -2.21 -14.14
CA ARG A 61 11.15 -3.29 -13.21
C ARG A 61 10.36 -2.80 -12.01
N GLY A 62 10.61 -1.57 -11.54
CA GLY A 62 9.87 -0.96 -10.44
C GLY A 62 8.45 -0.61 -10.84
N ILE A 63 8.26 -0.06 -12.04
CA ILE A 63 6.93 0.23 -12.60
C ILE A 63 6.14 -1.07 -12.76
N VAL A 64 6.76 -2.07 -13.36
CA VAL A 64 6.13 -3.39 -13.60
C VAL A 64 5.76 -4.05 -12.28
N ALA A 65 6.69 -4.13 -11.32
CA ALA A 65 6.44 -4.73 -10.00
C ALA A 65 5.31 -4.01 -9.25
N PHE A 66 5.22 -2.69 -9.35
CA PHE A 66 4.14 -1.92 -8.73
C PHE A 66 2.78 -2.26 -9.37
N ILE A 67 2.70 -2.30 -10.71
CA ILE A 67 1.46 -2.66 -11.43
C ILE A 67 1.05 -4.10 -11.08
N GLU A 68 1.99 -5.05 -11.07
CA GLU A 68 1.73 -6.43 -10.68
C GLU A 68 1.20 -6.51 -9.25
N SER A 69 1.82 -5.79 -8.31
CA SER A 69 1.38 -5.76 -6.91
C SER A 69 -0.01 -5.15 -6.75
N MET A 70 -0.34 -4.11 -7.52
CA MET A 70 -1.68 -3.50 -7.50
C MET A 70 -2.75 -4.45 -8.02
N ILE A 71 -2.49 -5.13 -9.15
CA ILE A 71 -3.42 -6.10 -9.74
C ILE A 71 -3.60 -7.30 -8.80
N LEU A 72 -2.51 -7.85 -8.28
CA LEU A 72 -2.54 -8.96 -7.34
C LEU A 72 -3.28 -8.58 -6.06
N GLY A 73 -2.91 -7.44 -5.47
CA GLY A 73 -3.52 -6.96 -4.23
C GLY A 73 -5.02 -6.73 -4.37
N TYR A 74 -5.48 -6.15 -5.49
CA TYR A 74 -6.90 -5.99 -5.78
C TYR A 74 -7.62 -7.35 -5.91
N LYS A 75 -7.05 -8.28 -6.70
CA LYS A 75 -7.61 -9.63 -6.86
C LYS A 75 -7.78 -10.36 -5.53
N LEU A 76 -6.75 -10.32 -4.69
CA LEU A 76 -6.76 -11.00 -3.40
C LEU A 76 -7.67 -10.31 -2.38
N LEU A 77 -7.84 -8.99 -2.49
CA LEU A 77 -8.79 -8.24 -1.66
C LEU A 77 -10.24 -8.67 -1.99
N MET A 78 -10.59 -8.76 -3.29
CA MET A 78 -11.91 -9.24 -3.73
C MET A 78 -12.15 -10.69 -3.32
N TYR A 79 -11.17 -11.56 -3.56
CA TYR A 79 -11.22 -12.95 -3.10
C TYR A 79 -11.47 -13.05 -1.59
N SER A 80 -10.79 -12.23 -0.78
CA SER A 80 -10.97 -12.25 0.66
C SER A 80 -12.35 -11.73 1.10
N ALA A 81 -12.93 -10.78 0.38
CA ALA A 81 -14.28 -10.29 0.62
C ALA A 81 -15.33 -11.40 0.39
N GLU A 82 -15.19 -12.15 -0.72
CA GLU A 82 -16.03 -13.29 -1.06
C GLU A 82 -15.92 -14.39 0.03
N VAL A 83 -14.70 -14.85 0.34
CA VAL A 83 -14.47 -15.94 1.30
C VAL A 83 -14.90 -15.57 2.72
N SER A 84 -14.80 -14.30 3.10
CA SER A 84 -15.22 -13.83 4.42
C SER A 84 -16.74 -13.64 4.56
N GLY A 85 -17.50 -13.88 3.48
CA GLY A 85 -18.97 -13.72 3.47
C GLY A 85 -19.41 -12.25 3.52
N MET A 86 -18.55 -11.29 3.21
CA MET A 86 -18.93 -9.88 3.16
C MET A 86 -19.89 -9.58 2.01
N GLU A 87 -19.91 -10.42 0.97
CA GLU A 87 -20.84 -10.30 -0.15
C GLU A 87 -22.25 -10.81 0.22
N ASP A 88 -22.34 -11.69 1.24
CA ASP A 88 -23.63 -12.24 1.71
C ASP A 88 -24.42 -11.27 2.63
N ILE A 89 -23.92 -10.06 2.89
CA ILE A 89 -24.63 -9.02 3.67
C ILE A 89 -25.71 -8.32 2.82
N GLU A 90 -26.15 -8.93 1.73
CA GLU A 90 -27.22 -8.44 0.86
C GLU A 90 -28.65 -8.75 1.35
N ASP A 91 -28.92 -8.90 2.64
CA ASP A 91 -30.24 -8.69 3.20
C ASP A 91 -30.51 -7.21 3.56
N VAL A 92 -29.88 -6.28 2.84
CA VAL A 92 -30.35 -4.90 2.80
C VAL A 92 -31.62 -4.90 1.96
N GLU A 93 -32.77 -4.60 2.61
CA GLU A 93 -34.05 -4.41 1.89
C GLU A 93 -33.84 -3.48 0.69
N MET A 94 -33.63 -4.07 -0.48
CA MET A 94 -33.44 -3.31 -1.72
C MET A 94 -34.64 -2.39 -1.91
N ASN A 95 -34.37 -1.11 -2.06
CA ASN A 95 -35.39 -0.11 -2.39
C ASN A 95 -36.05 -0.49 -3.73
N LYS A 96 -37.32 -0.14 -3.92
CA LYS A 96 -38.10 -0.46 -5.18
C LYS A 96 -37.33 -0.03 -6.44
N PHE A 97 -36.55 1.03 -6.36
CA PHE A 97 -35.72 1.52 -7.46
C PHE A 97 -34.49 0.60 -7.71
N GLU A 98 -33.85 0.11 -6.67
CA GLU A 98 -32.74 -0.84 -6.75
C GLU A 98 -33.18 -2.18 -7.33
N LYS A 99 -34.33 -2.72 -6.86
CA LYS A 99 -34.97 -3.93 -7.45
C LYS A 99 -35.28 -3.77 -8.94
N TRP A 100 -35.84 -2.63 -9.34
CA TRP A 100 -36.18 -2.39 -10.75
C TRP A 100 -34.92 -2.32 -11.64
N ILE A 101 -33.82 -1.75 -11.14
CA ILE A 101 -32.56 -1.70 -11.87
C ILE A 101 -31.89 -3.08 -11.94
N THR A 102 -31.88 -3.83 -10.83
CA THR A 102 -31.32 -5.19 -10.76
C THR A 102 -32.05 -6.14 -11.68
N ASP A 103 -33.38 -6.07 -11.72
CA ASP A 103 -34.25 -6.88 -12.62
C ASP A 103 -33.96 -6.56 -14.11
N LYS A 104 -33.54 -5.32 -14.42
CA LYS A 104 -33.34 -4.87 -15.81
C LYS A 104 -31.89 -5.08 -16.31
N LEU A 105 -30.89 -5.01 -15.46
CA LEU A 105 -29.45 -5.10 -15.78
C LEU A 105 -28.83 -6.46 -15.38
N GLY A 106 -29.51 -7.26 -14.54
CA GLY A 106 -29.04 -8.56 -14.08
C GLY A 106 -27.68 -8.46 -13.36
N ASP A 107 -26.88 -9.54 -13.41
CA ASP A 107 -25.57 -9.64 -12.76
C ASP A 107 -24.58 -8.53 -13.17
N LYS A 108 -24.77 -7.91 -14.35
CA LYS A 108 -23.94 -6.79 -14.81
C LYS A 108 -24.15 -5.49 -14.04
N PHE A 109 -25.22 -5.40 -13.24
CA PHE A 109 -25.50 -4.19 -12.48
C PHE A 109 -24.42 -3.92 -11.41
N MET A 110 -24.03 -4.95 -10.68
CA MET A 110 -22.97 -4.85 -9.67
C MET A 110 -21.63 -4.47 -10.30
N ASP A 111 -21.29 -5.06 -11.44
CA ASP A 111 -20.06 -4.70 -12.18
C ASP A 111 -20.05 -3.22 -12.59
N ILE A 112 -21.19 -2.70 -13.04
CA ILE A 112 -21.33 -1.29 -13.44
C ILE A 112 -21.19 -0.36 -12.22
N ILE A 113 -21.83 -0.71 -11.08
CA ILE A 113 -21.71 0.09 -9.83
C ILE A 113 -20.25 0.09 -9.36
N MET A 114 -19.60 -1.07 -9.32
CA MET A 114 -18.21 -1.17 -8.90
C MET A 114 -17.27 -0.39 -9.81
N ALA A 115 -17.47 -0.46 -11.14
CA ALA A 115 -16.71 0.32 -12.10
C ALA A 115 -16.92 1.84 -11.90
N PHE A 116 -18.18 2.27 -11.71
CA PHE A 116 -18.51 3.69 -11.46
C PHE A 116 -17.91 4.17 -10.13
N ALA A 117 -18.06 3.40 -9.05
CA ALA A 117 -17.48 3.72 -7.75
C ALA A 117 -15.94 3.82 -7.82
N SER A 118 -15.29 2.92 -8.57
CA SER A 118 -13.84 2.94 -8.79
C SER A 118 -13.40 4.19 -9.55
N ILE A 119 -14.13 4.56 -10.61
CA ILE A 119 -13.86 5.78 -11.39
C ILE A 119 -14.03 7.03 -10.52
N LEU A 120 -15.11 7.08 -9.73
CA LEU A 120 -15.39 8.19 -8.82
C LEU A 120 -14.32 8.30 -7.72
N GLY A 121 -13.92 7.17 -7.14
CA GLY A 121 -12.83 7.11 -6.14
C GLY A 121 -11.51 7.59 -6.73
N PHE A 122 -11.16 7.16 -7.94
CA PHE A 122 -9.96 7.63 -8.63
C PHE A 122 -10.01 9.12 -8.94
N ALA A 123 -11.15 9.64 -9.44
CA ALA A 123 -11.36 11.05 -9.69
C ALA A 123 -11.23 11.89 -8.42
N LEU A 124 -11.81 11.43 -7.31
CA LEU A 124 -11.72 12.09 -6.00
C LEU A 124 -10.28 12.11 -5.49
N ALA A 125 -9.56 10.99 -5.58
CA ALA A 125 -8.15 10.91 -5.21
C ALA A 125 -7.29 11.87 -6.07
N PHE A 126 -7.57 11.95 -7.38
CA PHE A 126 -6.90 12.88 -8.27
C PHE A 126 -7.15 14.35 -7.87
N VAL A 127 -8.38 14.71 -7.55
CA VAL A 127 -8.73 16.06 -7.08
C VAL A 127 -8.01 16.36 -5.76
N ILE A 128 -8.03 15.46 -4.81
CA ILE A 128 -7.43 15.69 -3.48
C ILE A 128 -5.89 15.77 -3.55
N PHE A 129 -5.24 14.89 -4.30
CA PHE A 129 -3.78 14.77 -4.28
C PHE A 129 -3.05 15.50 -5.41
N PHE A 130 -3.75 15.85 -6.48
CA PHE A 130 -3.15 16.56 -7.61
C PHE A 130 -3.70 17.97 -7.75
N PHE A 131 -5.01 18.16 -7.80
CA PHE A 131 -5.61 19.46 -8.04
C PHE A 131 -5.54 20.37 -6.80
N LEU A 132 -5.95 19.87 -5.64
CA LEU A 132 -6.07 20.66 -4.40
C LEU A 132 -4.74 21.31 -3.98
N PRO A 133 -3.57 20.62 -3.95
CA PRO A 133 -2.29 21.25 -3.62
C PRO A 133 -1.92 22.40 -4.57
N VAL A 134 -2.13 22.22 -5.89
CA VAL A 134 -1.85 23.26 -6.89
C VAL A 134 -2.81 24.44 -6.71
N PHE A 135 -4.08 24.18 -6.50
CA PHE A 135 -5.09 25.21 -6.27
C PHE A 135 -4.78 26.06 -5.02
N ILE A 136 -4.48 25.41 -3.90
CA ILE A 136 -4.10 26.10 -2.66
C ILE A 136 -2.82 26.90 -2.88
N PHE A 137 -1.80 26.30 -3.51
CA PHE A 137 -0.55 27.00 -3.81
C PHE A 137 -0.79 28.26 -4.63
N ASN A 138 -1.56 28.20 -5.72
CA ASN A 138 -1.85 29.33 -6.57
C ASN A 138 -2.54 30.47 -5.81
N LYS A 139 -3.47 30.16 -4.91
CA LYS A 139 -4.10 31.14 -4.03
C LYS A 139 -3.12 31.80 -3.05
N LEU A 140 -2.28 30.98 -2.39
CA LEU A 140 -1.25 31.48 -1.48
C LEU A 140 -0.21 32.35 -2.21
N ASN A 141 0.25 31.91 -3.38
CA ASN A 141 1.23 32.62 -4.16
C ASN A 141 0.70 33.98 -4.66
N ALA A 142 -0.59 34.05 -5.05
CA ALA A 142 -1.24 35.30 -5.40
C ALA A 142 -1.31 36.28 -4.21
N LEU A 143 -1.61 35.77 -3.01
CA LEU A 143 -1.62 36.59 -1.79
C LEU A 143 -0.23 37.10 -1.40
N CYS A 144 0.82 36.34 -1.73
CA CYS A 144 2.22 36.70 -1.46
C CYS A 144 2.89 37.44 -2.62
N ASN A 145 2.12 38.11 -3.52
CA ASN A 145 2.63 38.84 -4.67
C ASN A 145 3.60 38.04 -5.56
N MET A 146 3.29 36.76 -5.80
CA MET A 146 4.06 35.80 -6.62
C MET A 146 5.48 35.48 -6.11
N SER A 147 5.79 35.82 -4.87
CA SER A 147 7.13 35.60 -4.29
C SER A 147 7.47 34.14 -4.05
N LEU A 148 6.46 33.24 -4.01
CA LEU A 148 6.62 31.80 -3.69
C LEU A 148 6.84 30.91 -4.92
N THR A 149 6.84 31.47 -6.14
CA THR A 149 6.88 30.70 -7.40
C THR A 149 8.13 29.79 -7.50
N ALA A 150 9.26 30.23 -6.96
CA ALA A 150 10.49 29.40 -6.92
C ALA A 150 10.37 28.15 -6.04
N TRP A 151 9.51 28.18 -5.03
CA TRP A 151 9.31 27.11 -4.06
C TRP A 151 8.08 26.23 -4.35
N GLN A 152 7.45 26.41 -5.51
CA GLN A 152 6.18 25.77 -5.85
C GLN A 152 6.22 24.25 -5.65
N GLY A 153 7.22 23.56 -6.20
CA GLY A 153 7.33 22.09 -6.09
C GLY A 153 7.44 21.61 -4.64
N THR A 154 8.24 22.32 -3.84
CA THR A 154 8.43 22.00 -2.42
C THR A 154 7.14 22.22 -1.61
N ILE A 155 6.50 23.38 -1.79
CA ILE A 155 5.28 23.74 -1.05
C ILE A 155 4.13 22.79 -1.40
N GLU A 156 3.89 22.55 -2.70
CA GLU A 156 2.87 21.57 -3.14
C GLU A 156 3.16 20.17 -2.59
N GLY A 157 4.42 19.75 -2.57
CA GLY A 157 4.82 18.47 -2.04
C GLY A 157 4.61 18.35 -0.52
N CYS A 158 4.96 19.36 0.26
CA CYS A 158 4.66 19.41 1.70
C CYS A 158 3.15 19.37 1.97
N MET A 159 2.35 20.11 1.16
CA MET A 159 0.89 20.07 1.26
C MET A 159 0.35 18.64 1.01
N LYS A 160 0.89 17.92 0.03
CA LYS A 160 0.50 16.53 -0.24
C LYS A 160 0.74 15.63 0.96
N ILE A 161 1.88 15.77 1.65
CA ILE A 161 2.16 15.01 2.88
C ILE A 161 1.12 15.33 3.95
N VAL A 162 0.82 16.61 4.17
CA VAL A 162 -0.18 17.02 5.17
C VAL A 162 -1.56 16.47 4.82
N ILE A 163 -2.00 16.63 3.56
CA ILE A 163 -3.28 16.11 3.08
C ILE A 163 -3.33 14.58 3.25
N PHE A 164 -2.24 13.87 2.90
CA PHE A 164 -2.17 12.42 3.06
C PHE A 164 -2.27 11.99 4.52
N VAL A 165 -1.58 12.65 5.43
CA VAL A 165 -1.66 12.35 6.87
C VAL A 165 -3.08 12.57 7.39
N ILE A 166 -3.71 13.71 7.04
CA ILE A 166 -5.09 14.01 7.43
C ILE A 166 -6.04 12.95 6.86
N TYR A 167 -5.92 12.61 5.57
CA TYR A 167 -6.71 11.55 4.94
C TYR A 167 -6.59 10.22 5.69
N MET A 168 -5.35 9.80 5.99
CA MET A 168 -5.11 8.55 6.72
C MET A 168 -5.68 8.58 8.14
N LEU A 169 -5.61 9.72 8.83
CA LEU A 169 -6.22 9.88 10.15
C LEU A 169 -7.75 9.75 10.09
N LEU A 170 -8.40 10.35 9.08
CA LEU A 170 -9.84 10.27 8.89
C LEU A 170 -10.30 8.85 8.55
N VAL A 171 -9.66 8.23 7.55
CA VAL A 171 -9.98 6.87 7.11
C VAL A 171 -9.72 5.86 8.22
N SER A 172 -8.69 6.06 9.04
CA SER A 172 -8.38 5.19 10.19
C SER A 172 -9.47 5.18 11.27
N GLN A 173 -10.46 6.10 11.23
CA GLN A 173 -11.59 6.11 12.17
C GLN A 173 -12.73 5.17 11.73
N MET A 174 -12.79 4.79 10.46
CA MET A 174 -13.79 3.85 9.94
C MET A 174 -13.57 2.44 10.54
N ASN A 175 -14.65 1.76 10.92
CA ASN A 175 -14.55 0.48 11.63
C ASN A 175 -13.90 -0.61 10.78
N ASP A 176 -14.26 -0.69 9.50
CA ASP A 176 -13.72 -1.67 8.57
C ASP A 176 -12.21 -1.45 8.35
N ILE A 177 -11.78 -0.20 8.23
CA ILE A 177 -10.37 0.15 8.11
C ILE A 177 -9.59 -0.10 9.41
N LYS A 178 -10.21 0.14 10.58
CA LYS A 178 -9.59 -0.25 11.86
C LYS A 178 -9.34 -1.74 11.93
N ARG A 179 -10.31 -2.55 11.44
CA ARG A 179 -10.19 -3.99 11.40
C ARG A 179 -9.11 -4.44 10.42
N LEU A 180 -9.10 -3.88 9.21
CA LEU A 180 -8.02 -4.09 8.23
C LEU A 180 -6.64 -3.75 8.81
N PHE A 181 -6.53 -2.66 9.57
CA PHE A 181 -5.27 -2.27 10.22
C PHE A 181 -4.86 -3.19 11.38
N LYS A 182 -5.79 -3.94 11.98
CA LYS A 182 -5.46 -5.03 12.91
C LYS A 182 -4.84 -6.22 12.17
N TYR A 183 -5.36 -6.61 11.00
CA TYR A 183 -4.75 -7.62 10.14
C TYR A 183 -3.36 -7.22 9.67
N HIS A 184 -3.15 -5.95 9.33
CA HIS A 184 -1.83 -5.41 9.01
C HIS A 184 -0.87 -5.46 10.23
N GLY A 185 -1.38 -5.22 11.42
CA GLY A 185 -0.62 -5.43 12.66
C GLY A 185 -0.23 -6.87 12.89
N ALA A 186 -1.14 -7.83 12.61
CA ALA A 186 -0.87 -9.26 12.73
C ALA A 186 0.17 -9.75 11.73
N GLU A 187 0.09 -9.28 10.48
CA GLU A 187 1.12 -9.52 9.46
C GLU A 187 2.50 -9.15 9.99
N HIS A 188 2.69 -7.90 10.41
CA HIS A 188 3.98 -7.41 10.91
C HIS A 188 4.49 -8.16 12.14
N LYS A 189 3.60 -8.44 13.11
CA LYS A 189 3.96 -9.16 14.32
C LYS A 189 4.36 -10.61 14.03
N SER A 190 3.67 -11.28 13.11
CA SER A 190 4.00 -12.66 12.70
C SER A 190 5.36 -12.70 12.02
N ILE A 191 5.65 -11.78 11.09
CA ILE A 191 6.97 -11.69 10.46
C ILE A 191 8.06 -11.36 11.50
N ALA A 192 7.79 -10.43 12.42
CA ALA A 192 8.77 -10.07 13.46
C ALA A 192 9.06 -11.23 14.42
N CYS A 193 8.05 -12.05 14.77
CA CYS A 193 8.22 -13.25 15.57
C CYS A 193 9.12 -14.27 14.87
N TYR A 194 8.86 -14.52 13.59
CA TYR A 194 9.66 -15.40 12.74
C TYR A 194 11.12 -14.92 12.63
N GLU A 195 11.35 -13.64 12.37
CA GLU A 195 12.69 -13.04 12.29
C GLU A 195 13.48 -13.10 13.62
N ASN A 196 12.78 -13.09 14.74
CA ASN A 196 13.38 -13.29 16.06
C ASN A 196 13.72 -14.77 16.34
N GLY A 197 13.30 -15.70 15.47
CA GLY A 197 13.48 -17.14 15.64
C GLY A 197 12.66 -17.69 16.79
N GLU A 198 11.51 -17.10 17.11
CA GLU A 198 10.56 -17.56 18.11
C GLU A 198 9.52 -18.47 17.46
N ASP A 199 8.96 -19.40 18.23
CA ASP A 199 7.88 -20.25 17.75
C ASP A 199 6.65 -19.43 17.41
N LEU A 200 6.01 -19.71 16.26
CA LEU A 200 4.82 -19.01 15.79
C LEU A 200 3.59 -19.43 16.59
N THR A 201 3.49 -18.93 17.81
CA THR A 201 2.34 -19.07 18.70
C THR A 201 1.70 -17.68 18.93
N VAL A 202 0.42 -17.65 19.26
CA VAL A 202 -0.29 -16.38 19.54
C VAL A 202 0.42 -15.58 20.65
N GLU A 203 0.88 -16.27 21.71
CA GLU A 203 1.56 -15.65 22.85
C GLU A 203 2.89 -14.98 22.45
N ASN A 204 3.66 -15.59 21.58
CA ASN A 204 4.95 -15.05 21.13
C ASN A 204 4.74 -13.91 20.13
N VAL A 205 3.86 -14.11 19.14
CA VAL A 205 3.52 -13.09 18.15
C VAL A 205 2.95 -11.84 18.83
N LYS A 206 2.13 -11.99 19.87
CA LYS A 206 1.56 -10.89 20.64
C LYS A 206 2.62 -9.98 21.28
N LYS A 207 3.78 -10.51 21.64
CA LYS A 207 4.91 -9.76 22.24
C LYS A 207 5.73 -9.00 21.20
N CYS A 208 5.64 -9.36 19.93
CA CYS A 208 6.42 -8.79 18.85
C CYS A 208 5.94 -7.39 18.43
N SER A 209 6.83 -6.63 17.79
CA SER A 209 6.51 -5.29 17.30
C SER A 209 5.62 -5.34 16.05
N ARG A 210 4.61 -4.47 16.00
CA ARG A 210 3.81 -4.20 14.80
C ARG A 210 4.47 -3.22 13.83
N PHE A 211 5.65 -2.67 14.18
CA PHE A 211 6.39 -1.75 13.32
C PHE A 211 7.43 -2.52 12.53
N HIS A 212 7.34 -2.45 11.20
CA HIS A 212 8.21 -3.19 10.29
C HIS A 212 8.83 -2.26 9.24
N PRO A 213 10.18 -2.23 9.08
CA PRO A 213 10.85 -1.26 8.21
C PRO A 213 10.62 -1.51 6.70
N ARG A 214 10.25 -2.72 6.31
CA ARG A 214 10.03 -3.11 4.90
C ARG A 214 8.56 -3.11 4.48
N CYS A 215 7.72 -2.38 5.19
CA CYS A 215 6.29 -2.28 4.91
C CYS A 215 6.00 -1.38 3.69
N GLY A 216 4.98 -1.75 2.92
CA GLY A 216 4.50 -0.96 1.78
C GLY A 216 4.05 0.47 2.14
N THR A 217 3.57 0.72 3.37
CA THR A 217 3.24 2.08 3.82
C THR A 217 4.47 2.97 3.97
N SER A 218 5.61 2.41 4.37
CA SER A 218 6.91 3.11 4.37
C SER A 218 7.32 3.51 2.95
N PHE A 219 7.03 2.64 1.97
CA PHE A 219 7.24 2.93 0.55
C PHE A 219 6.47 4.16 0.08
N MET A 220 5.19 4.30 0.43
CA MET A 220 4.41 5.47 0.05
C MET A 220 5.05 6.78 0.52
N PHE A 221 5.62 6.81 1.73
CA PHE A 221 6.34 7.99 2.22
C PHE A 221 7.62 8.29 1.45
N VAL A 222 8.39 7.26 1.13
CA VAL A 222 9.58 7.40 0.27
C VAL A 222 9.17 8.00 -1.08
N MET A 223 8.06 7.53 -1.67
CA MET A 223 7.52 8.06 -2.92
C MET A 223 7.11 9.53 -2.80
N LEU A 224 6.46 9.92 -1.69
CA LEU A 224 6.09 11.31 -1.43
C LEU A 224 7.33 12.20 -1.33
N ILE A 225 8.34 11.82 -0.56
CA ILE A 225 9.59 12.56 -0.42
C ILE A 225 10.30 12.68 -1.77
N LEU A 226 10.41 11.58 -2.50
CA LEU A 226 11.04 11.55 -3.83
C LEU A 226 10.27 12.44 -4.81
N SER A 227 8.93 12.44 -4.76
CA SER A 227 8.11 13.31 -5.59
C SER A 227 8.37 14.79 -5.31
N ILE A 228 8.59 15.18 -4.05
CA ILE A 228 8.96 16.55 -3.68
C ILE A 228 10.28 16.94 -4.37
N VAL A 229 11.30 16.09 -4.25
CA VAL A 229 12.61 16.35 -4.86
C VAL A 229 12.50 16.49 -6.38
N VAL A 230 11.88 15.51 -7.05
CA VAL A 230 11.76 15.48 -8.52
C VAL A 230 10.94 16.66 -9.03
N VAL A 231 9.79 16.95 -8.40
CA VAL A 231 8.92 18.08 -8.84
C VAL A 231 9.56 19.44 -8.53
N THR A 232 10.31 19.54 -7.42
CA THR A 232 11.07 20.77 -7.10
C THR A 232 12.14 21.02 -8.17
N LEU A 233 12.93 20.01 -8.52
CA LEU A 233 13.93 20.12 -9.59
C LEU A 233 13.28 20.50 -10.93
N LEU A 234 12.16 19.86 -11.28
CA LEU A 234 11.39 20.22 -12.47
C LEU A 234 10.94 21.67 -12.43
N SER A 235 10.49 22.16 -11.28
CA SER A 235 9.99 23.54 -11.13
C SER A 235 11.06 24.60 -11.36
N LEU A 236 12.35 24.26 -11.28
CA LEU A 236 13.45 25.17 -11.57
C LEU A 236 13.67 25.38 -13.07
N VAL A 237 13.30 24.42 -13.91
CA VAL A 237 13.54 24.45 -15.37
C VAL A 237 12.29 24.82 -16.18
N VAL A 238 11.09 24.63 -15.62
CA VAL A 238 9.82 24.96 -16.31
C VAL A 238 9.51 26.46 -16.21
N PRO A 239 9.15 27.12 -17.33
CA PRO A 239 8.77 28.54 -17.35
C PRO A 239 7.62 28.87 -16.39
N SER A 240 7.64 30.08 -15.82
CA SER A 240 6.65 30.51 -14.82
C SER A 240 5.23 30.52 -15.36
N GLU A 241 5.04 30.85 -16.64
CA GLU A 241 3.74 30.91 -17.32
C GLU A 241 3.06 29.53 -17.32
N LEU A 242 3.82 28.46 -17.60
CA LEU A 242 3.29 27.11 -17.59
C LEU A 242 2.97 26.62 -16.17
N LYS A 243 3.77 27.05 -15.18
CA LYS A 243 3.52 26.71 -13.76
C LYS A 243 2.27 27.41 -13.21
N GLN A 244 1.98 28.63 -13.64
CA GLN A 244 0.78 29.38 -13.25
C GLN A 244 -0.50 28.81 -13.87
N ASN A 245 -0.41 28.18 -15.04
CA ASN A 245 -1.51 27.46 -15.62
C ASN A 245 -1.67 26.12 -14.93
N THR A 246 -2.69 25.99 -14.07
CA THR A 246 -2.96 24.77 -13.24
C THR A 246 -2.99 23.49 -14.07
N ILE A 247 -3.70 23.52 -15.22
CA ILE A 247 -3.87 22.32 -16.07
C ILE A 247 -2.53 21.96 -16.73
N ALA A 248 -1.83 22.93 -17.32
CA ALA A 248 -0.53 22.70 -17.95
C ALA A 248 0.48 22.12 -16.94
N TRP A 249 0.55 22.70 -15.74
CA TRP A 249 1.44 22.23 -14.67
C TRP A 249 1.10 20.82 -14.20
N MET A 250 -0.18 20.46 -14.09
CA MET A 250 -0.61 19.12 -13.78
C MET A 250 -0.22 18.11 -14.87
N LEU A 251 -0.46 18.45 -16.15
CA LEU A 251 -0.11 17.58 -17.28
C LEU A 251 1.40 17.35 -17.40
N ILE A 252 2.23 18.36 -17.12
CA ILE A 252 3.70 18.22 -17.11
C ILE A 252 4.16 17.26 -16.01
N LYS A 253 3.46 17.18 -14.88
CA LYS A 253 3.80 16.27 -13.77
C LYS A 253 3.36 14.81 -13.98
N LEU A 254 2.38 14.52 -14.84
CA LEU A 254 1.87 13.16 -15.04
C LEU A 254 2.94 12.16 -15.50
N PRO A 255 3.80 12.46 -16.48
CA PRO A 255 4.86 11.55 -16.90
C PRO A 255 5.91 11.26 -15.84
N LEU A 256 5.99 12.10 -14.79
CA LEU A 256 6.92 11.83 -13.68
C LEU A 256 6.45 10.71 -12.75
N ILE A 257 5.15 10.42 -12.71
CA ILE A 257 4.60 9.40 -11.82
C ILE A 257 5.31 8.05 -12.03
N PRO A 258 5.34 7.46 -13.24
CA PRO A 258 6.03 6.18 -13.44
C PRO A 258 7.53 6.28 -13.14
N ILE A 259 8.18 7.41 -13.42
CA ILE A 259 9.61 7.61 -13.10
C ILE A 259 9.82 7.58 -11.58
N ILE A 260 9.00 8.30 -10.82
CA ILE A 260 9.06 8.34 -9.35
C ILE A 260 8.81 6.95 -8.79
N MET A 261 7.84 6.20 -9.34
CA MET A 261 7.56 4.81 -8.94
C MET A 261 8.78 3.91 -9.15
N GLY A 262 9.41 3.98 -10.31
CA GLY A 262 10.62 3.21 -10.61
C GLY A 262 11.79 3.56 -9.70
N LEU A 263 12.04 4.84 -9.46
CA LEU A 263 13.08 5.31 -8.54
C LEU A 263 12.81 4.89 -7.10
N GLY A 264 11.57 5.00 -6.65
CA GLY A 264 11.16 4.56 -5.31
C GLY A 264 11.36 3.06 -5.10
N TYR A 265 11.07 2.24 -6.10
CA TYR A 265 11.33 0.81 -6.06
C TYR A 265 12.83 0.51 -5.92
N GLU A 266 13.69 1.19 -6.70
CA GLU A 266 15.14 1.03 -6.58
C GLU A 266 15.64 1.45 -5.19
N PHE A 267 15.08 2.52 -4.63
CA PHE A 267 15.41 2.93 -3.26
C PHE A 267 15.04 1.86 -2.24
N ILE A 268 13.84 1.26 -2.33
CA ILE A 268 13.45 0.19 -1.39
C ILE A 268 14.33 -1.02 -1.52
N LYS A 269 14.66 -1.41 -2.74
CA LYS A 269 15.60 -2.51 -2.98
C LYS A 269 16.97 -2.23 -2.35
N TYR A 270 17.43 -0.97 -2.43
CA TYR A 270 18.64 -0.53 -1.76
C TYR A 270 18.48 -0.57 -0.23
N ALA A 271 17.37 -0.02 0.28
CA ALA A 271 17.08 0.03 1.72
C ALA A 271 16.93 -1.37 2.35
N GLY A 272 16.40 -2.34 1.60
CA GLY A 272 16.32 -3.74 2.03
C GLY A 272 17.69 -4.40 2.26
N LYS A 273 18.74 -3.90 1.59
CA LYS A 273 20.12 -4.43 1.68
C LYS A 273 21.03 -3.64 2.60
N HIS A 274 20.69 -2.41 2.96
CA HIS A 274 21.56 -1.51 3.69
C HIS A 274 20.86 -0.93 4.91
N ASN A 275 21.57 -0.92 6.04
CA ASN A 275 21.08 -0.34 7.29
C ASN A 275 21.95 0.87 7.70
N ASN A 276 22.07 1.85 6.79
CA ASN A 276 22.83 3.07 7.03
C ASN A 276 21.95 4.22 7.55
N LEU A 277 22.57 5.30 8.00
CA LEU A 277 21.87 6.47 8.54
C LEU A 277 20.90 7.10 7.51
N PHE A 278 21.29 7.14 6.24
CA PHE A 278 20.44 7.67 5.16
C PHE A 278 19.14 6.88 5.01
N VAL A 279 19.22 5.54 4.96
CA VAL A 279 18.05 4.67 4.91
C VAL A 279 17.16 4.87 6.14
N LYS A 280 17.76 4.97 7.34
CA LYS A 280 16.99 5.20 8.58
C LYS A 280 16.23 6.53 8.54
N ILE A 281 16.87 7.61 8.10
CA ILE A 281 16.24 8.94 8.03
C ILE A 281 15.09 8.94 7.02
N VAL A 282 15.31 8.40 5.82
CA VAL A 282 14.28 8.42 4.75
C VAL A 282 13.12 7.49 5.08
N SER A 283 13.36 6.38 5.78
CA SER A 283 12.30 5.44 6.17
C SER A 283 11.57 5.82 7.46
N ALA A 284 12.13 6.70 8.29
CA ALA A 284 11.55 7.08 9.59
C ALA A 284 10.10 7.63 9.50
N PRO A 285 9.76 8.53 8.55
CA PRO A 285 8.37 9.00 8.41
C PRO A 285 7.40 7.86 8.10
N GLY A 286 7.81 6.88 7.29
CA GLY A 286 7.02 5.69 6.98
C GLY A 286 6.77 4.82 8.21
N LEU A 287 7.80 4.58 9.02
CA LEU A 287 7.65 3.88 10.31
C LEU A 287 6.72 4.62 11.27
N TRP A 288 6.81 5.96 11.29
CA TRP A 288 5.91 6.77 12.12
C TRP A 288 4.45 6.62 11.67
N MET A 289 4.18 6.56 10.36
CA MET A 289 2.83 6.36 9.82
C MET A 289 2.22 5.02 10.19
N GLN A 290 3.02 4.00 10.44
CA GLN A 290 2.52 2.69 10.89
C GLN A 290 1.80 2.79 12.24
N ARG A 291 1.99 3.87 13.04
CA ARG A 291 1.18 4.13 14.23
C ARG A 291 -0.31 4.34 13.89
N ILE A 292 -0.60 4.82 12.67
CA ILE A 292 -1.95 5.03 12.15
C ILE A 292 -2.42 3.80 11.39
N THR A 293 -1.57 3.26 10.50
CA THR A 293 -1.91 2.22 9.53
C THR A 293 -1.76 0.79 10.04
N THR A 294 -1.28 0.60 11.27
CA THR A 294 -1.31 -0.68 11.96
C THR A 294 -1.97 -0.54 13.33
N LYS A 295 -2.72 -1.53 13.76
CA LYS A 295 -3.34 -1.58 15.09
C LYS A 295 -2.93 -2.86 15.80
N GLU A 296 -3.08 -2.89 17.14
CA GLU A 296 -2.89 -4.13 17.89
C GLU A 296 -3.97 -5.13 17.51
N PRO A 297 -3.57 -6.31 17.01
CA PRO A 297 -4.51 -7.35 16.61
C PRO A 297 -5.04 -8.10 17.83
N ASP A 298 -6.27 -8.59 17.71
CA ASP A 298 -6.88 -9.52 18.63
C ASP A 298 -6.29 -10.94 18.37
N ASP A 299 -6.46 -11.86 19.30
CA ASP A 299 -5.82 -13.18 19.24
C ASP A 299 -6.29 -14.00 18.03
N ASP A 300 -7.57 -13.91 17.67
CA ASP A 300 -8.15 -14.53 16.48
C ASP A 300 -7.56 -13.98 15.16
N ILE A 301 -7.20 -12.69 15.12
CA ILE A 301 -6.54 -12.06 13.97
C ILE A 301 -5.08 -12.50 13.87
N ILE A 302 -4.40 -12.67 15.02
CA ILE A 302 -3.02 -13.19 15.05
C ILE A 302 -2.95 -14.60 14.48
N GLU A 303 -3.92 -15.48 14.79
CA GLU A 303 -4.01 -16.83 14.22
C GLU A 303 -3.98 -16.80 12.68
N VAL A 304 -4.75 -15.92 12.07
CA VAL A 304 -4.78 -15.78 10.61
C VAL A 304 -3.41 -15.35 10.05
N GLY A 305 -2.74 -14.39 10.72
CA GLY A 305 -1.38 -13.96 10.34
C GLY A 305 -0.36 -15.10 10.44
N ILE A 306 -0.45 -15.93 11.47
CA ILE A 306 0.42 -17.11 11.68
C ILE A 306 0.19 -18.13 10.56
N GLU A 307 -1.07 -18.47 10.26
CA GLU A 307 -1.38 -19.49 9.24
C GLU A 307 -0.98 -19.01 7.83
N SER A 308 -1.16 -17.72 7.50
CA SER A 308 -0.68 -17.15 6.25
C SER A 308 0.86 -17.23 6.12
N LEU A 309 1.58 -16.94 7.21
CA LEU A 309 3.04 -17.01 7.23
C LEU A 309 3.55 -18.44 7.09
N LYS A 310 3.00 -19.39 7.85
CA LYS A 310 3.34 -20.82 7.77
C LYS A 310 3.17 -21.39 6.37
N ALA A 311 2.17 -20.93 5.63
CA ALA A 311 1.90 -21.37 4.28
C ALA A 311 3.06 -21.05 3.31
N VAL A 312 3.79 -19.96 3.51
CA VAL A 312 4.79 -19.46 2.54
C VAL A 312 6.25 -19.68 2.94
N ILE A 313 6.53 -20.00 4.21
CA ILE A 313 7.89 -20.31 4.69
C ILE A 313 8.24 -21.77 4.44
N THR A 314 9.55 -22.05 4.34
CA THR A 314 10.11 -23.39 4.28
C THR A 314 10.72 -23.78 5.64
N ASP A 315 11.08 -25.05 5.80
CA ASP A 315 11.81 -25.52 6.99
C ASP A 315 13.26 -25.00 7.03
N ASN A 316 13.77 -24.54 5.88
CA ASN A 316 15.11 -23.99 5.75
C ASN A 316 15.09 -22.47 5.73
N ILE A 317 15.54 -21.83 6.80
CA ILE A 317 15.60 -20.37 6.97
C ILE A 317 16.47 -19.70 5.89
N GLU A 318 17.43 -20.40 5.28
CA GLU A 318 18.30 -19.84 4.25
C GLU A 318 17.54 -19.53 2.94
N ASP A 319 16.39 -20.17 2.72
CA ASP A 319 15.60 -20.01 1.49
C ASP A 319 14.99 -18.60 1.36
N ASP A 320 14.75 -17.94 2.49
CA ASP A 320 14.15 -16.61 2.54
C ASP A 320 15.06 -15.55 3.15
N GLU A 321 16.32 -15.89 3.50
CA GLU A 321 17.27 -14.91 4.06
C GLU A 321 17.69 -13.87 3.03
N ILE A 322 17.50 -12.59 3.36
CA ILE A 322 18.04 -11.49 2.56
C ILE A 322 19.55 -11.42 2.80
N LYS A 323 20.32 -11.86 1.81
CA LYS A 323 21.79 -11.71 1.81
C LYS A 323 22.14 -10.21 1.75
N GLN A 324 22.70 -9.70 2.87
CA GLN A 324 23.19 -8.34 2.99
C GLN A 324 24.46 -8.09 2.19
#